data_b19a9b2520ed405f828e4663de2f052a
#
_entry.id   b19a9b2520ed405f828e4663de2f052a
#
_cell.length_a   1.000
_cell.length_b   1.000
_cell.length_c   1.000
_cell.angle_alpha   90.00
_cell.angle_beta   90.00
_cell.angle_gamma   90.00
#
_symmetry.space_group_name_H-M   'P 1'
#
loop_
_entity.id
_entity.type
_entity.pdbx_description
1 polymer ?
#
loop_
_entity_poly.entity_id
_entity_poly.type
_entity_poly.pdbx_seq_one_letter_code
_entity_poly.pdbx_strand_id
1 'polypeptide(L)'
;LPGLLLVIVDVVLGENAMTTSTSAQNLGISEFARNQRVELRSQPTAQDYDRVIRAAYRQVIGNDYIMGAERLKFAESQLRNGNITVREFVRALAKSELYKKKFFYPLPQVRFIELNYKHFLGRAPYDEIEISLHNDLYSSQGYDAEIDSYLDSPEYQDNFGENIVPHIRGFWSQPGQKTVGFTRIFRLYRGYANSDRAQVEQRKPRLTWDLARNTANTVIAPSGVNDGWAFRSTPNQTGPARQGALVGEGSRVYRVEITGVTGGRVRRSTQTLLVPYEQLSTRMQQIQRQGGRI
;
A
#
# COMPACT_ATOMS: atom_id res chain seq x y z
N LEU A 1 7.10 -53.56 17.86
CA LEU A 1 7.59 -52.48 17.01
C LEU A 1 6.47 -51.47 16.75
N PRO A 2 6.51 -50.31 17.38
CA PRO A 2 5.70 -49.17 16.95
C PRO A 2 6.64 -48.07 16.44
N GLY A 3 6.34 -47.50 15.35
CA GLY A 3 7.09 -46.35 14.85
C GLY A 3 6.79 -46.14 13.37
N LEU A 4 5.88 -45.27 13.10
CA LEU A 4 5.90 -44.37 11.94
C LEU A 4 4.46 -43.86 11.67
N LEU A 5 4.08 -42.83 12.37
CA LEU A 5 2.95 -41.99 11.92
C LEU A 5 3.01 -40.65 12.62
N LEU A 6 3.89 -39.79 12.19
CA LEU A 6 3.79 -38.37 12.51
C LEU A 6 4.77 -37.56 11.67
N VAL A 7 4.44 -37.29 10.43
CA VAL A 7 4.94 -36.14 9.66
C VAL A 7 4.17 -36.11 8.33
N ILE A 8 3.05 -35.50 8.26
CA ILE A 8 2.49 -34.86 7.05
C ILE A 8 1.26 -34.06 7.50
N VAL A 9 1.40 -32.90 8.02
CA VAL A 9 0.34 -31.86 8.08
C VAL A 9 0.92 -30.44 8.06
N ASP A 10 2.00 -30.17 7.40
CA ASP A 10 2.54 -28.79 7.38
C ASP A 10 2.94 -28.25 6.01
N VAL A 11 2.41 -28.76 4.90
CA VAL A 11 2.87 -28.32 3.57
C VAL A 11 1.81 -27.62 2.70
N VAL A 12 0.57 -27.42 3.13
CA VAL A 12 -0.47 -26.89 2.23
C VAL A 12 -0.80 -25.39 2.44
N LEU A 13 -0.23 -24.71 3.42
CA LEU A 13 -0.50 -23.28 3.67
C LEU A 13 0.58 -22.32 3.16
N GLY A 14 1.62 -22.79 2.46
CA GLY A 14 2.81 -21.99 2.11
C GLY A 14 2.81 -21.36 0.72
N GLU A 15 2.14 -21.90 -0.27
CA GLU A 15 2.43 -21.50 -1.66
C GLU A 15 1.67 -20.27 -2.17
N ASN A 16 0.49 -19.97 -1.67
CA ASN A 16 -0.24 -18.77 -2.10
C ASN A 16 0.19 -17.48 -1.38
N ALA A 17 0.90 -17.59 -0.27
CA ALA A 17 1.45 -16.44 0.45
C ALA A 17 2.76 -15.91 -0.17
N MET A 18 3.47 -16.73 -0.94
CA MET A 18 4.81 -16.38 -1.44
C MET A 18 4.79 -15.39 -2.60
N THR A 19 3.82 -15.43 -3.49
CA THR A 19 3.79 -14.55 -4.67
C THR A 19 3.47 -13.11 -4.33
N THR A 20 2.55 -12.88 -3.40
CA THR A 20 2.20 -11.54 -2.93
C THR A 20 3.28 -10.93 -2.05
N SER A 21 3.94 -11.75 -1.21
CA SER A 21 5.04 -11.30 -0.37
C SER A 21 6.28 -10.91 -1.19
N THR A 22 6.57 -11.62 -2.27
CA THR A 22 7.71 -11.32 -3.15
C THR A 22 7.51 -9.99 -3.87
N SER A 23 6.30 -9.71 -4.36
CA SER A 23 5.99 -8.43 -4.99
C SER A 23 6.09 -7.28 -3.99
N ALA A 24 5.63 -7.45 -2.76
CA ALA A 24 5.74 -6.46 -1.70
C ALA A 24 7.20 -6.25 -1.28
N GLN A 25 8.00 -7.31 -1.20
CA GLN A 25 9.44 -7.25 -0.92
C GLN A 25 10.20 -6.47 -1.99
N ASN A 26 9.91 -6.71 -3.26
CA ASN A 26 10.52 -5.99 -4.38
C ASN A 26 10.19 -4.49 -4.37
N LEU A 27 9.10 -4.10 -3.73
CA LEU A 27 8.70 -2.71 -3.52
C LEU A 27 9.23 -2.11 -2.20
N GLY A 28 10.08 -2.82 -1.46
CA GLY A 28 10.60 -2.38 -0.17
C GLY A 28 9.58 -2.44 0.97
N ILE A 29 8.50 -3.21 0.83
CA ILE A 29 7.39 -3.33 1.79
C ILE A 29 7.46 -4.66 2.55
N SER A 30 8.63 -5.30 2.58
CA SER A 30 8.81 -6.63 3.18
C SER A 30 8.44 -6.70 4.66
N GLU A 31 8.66 -5.63 5.43
CA GLU A 31 8.32 -5.59 6.85
C GLU A 31 6.81 -5.60 7.10
N PHE A 32 6.02 -5.13 6.13
CA PHE A 32 4.56 -5.06 6.22
C PHE A 32 3.87 -6.28 5.62
N ALA A 33 4.57 -7.02 4.78
CA ALA A 33 4.08 -8.28 4.23
C ALA A 33 3.98 -9.36 5.31
N ARG A 34 4.78 -9.28 6.37
CA ARG A 34 4.67 -10.16 7.53
C ARG A 34 3.83 -9.47 8.59
N ASN A 35 2.64 -9.93 8.74
CA ASN A 35 1.64 -9.51 9.69
C ASN A 35 2.23 -9.18 11.05
N GLN A 36 2.48 -7.91 11.34
CA GLN A 36 2.84 -7.45 12.68
C GLN A 36 1.56 -7.29 13.51
N ARG A 37 0.77 -8.37 13.60
CA ARG A 37 -0.40 -8.37 14.46
C ARG A 37 0.02 -8.13 15.90
N VAL A 38 -0.35 -7.00 16.44
CA VAL A 38 -0.16 -6.65 17.84
C VAL A 38 -1.51 -6.74 18.53
N GLU A 39 -1.59 -7.64 19.49
CA GLU A 39 -2.83 -7.94 20.21
C GLU A 39 -2.59 -7.81 21.71
N LEU A 40 -3.56 -7.23 22.41
CA LEU A 40 -3.61 -7.23 23.86
C LEU A 40 -4.22 -8.54 24.35
N ARG A 41 -3.43 -9.37 24.97
CA ARG A 41 -3.86 -10.69 25.49
C ARG A 41 -4.72 -10.54 26.73
N SER A 42 -5.43 -11.60 27.11
CA SER A 42 -6.32 -11.61 28.28
C SER A 42 -5.61 -11.37 29.62
N GLN A 43 -4.32 -11.68 29.71
CA GLN A 43 -3.48 -11.39 30.89
C GLN A 43 -2.26 -10.58 30.45
N PRO A 44 -2.43 -9.28 30.19
CA PRO A 44 -1.35 -8.47 29.65
C PRO A 44 -0.37 -8.05 30.73
N THR A 45 0.91 -8.06 30.37
CA THR A 45 1.97 -7.45 31.17
C THR A 45 2.09 -5.96 30.91
N ALA A 46 2.81 -5.23 31.76
CA ALA A 46 3.09 -3.81 31.51
C ALA A 46 3.79 -3.59 30.16
N GLN A 47 4.64 -4.53 29.75
CA GLN A 47 5.32 -4.47 28.44
C GLN A 47 4.36 -4.69 27.27
N ASP A 48 3.32 -5.51 27.42
CA ASP A 48 2.31 -5.72 26.38
C ASP A 48 1.50 -4.45 26.15
N TYR A 49 1.12 -3.73 27.21
CA TYR A 49 0.49 -2.43 27.09
C TYR A 49 1.39 -1.41 26.36
N ASP A 50 2.66 -1.34 26.72
CA ASP A 50 3.60 -0.43 26.03
C ASP A 50 3.77 -0.77 24.57
N ARG A 51 3.77 -2.05 24.22
CA ARG A 51 3.84 -2.53 22.85
C ARG A 51 2.59 -2.14 22.05
N VAL A 52 1.40 -2.37 22.64
CA VAL A 52 0.11 -2.02 22.02
C VAL A 52 -0.01 -0.52 21.84
N ILE A 53 0.30 0.28 22.86
CA ILE A 53 0.25 1.74 22.80
C ILE A 53 1.18 2.26 21.71
N ARG A 54 2.42 1.80 21.64
CA ARG A 54 3.36 2.21 20.58
C ARG A 54 2.87 1.81 19.20
N ALA A 55 2.34 0.59 19.03
CA ALA A 55 1.81 0.12 17.77
C ALA A 55 0.61 0.96 17.31
N ALA A 56 -0.32 1.31 18.21
CA ALA A 56 -1.46 2.16 17.91
C ALA A 56 -1.03 3.56 17.48
N TYR A 57 -0.11 4.19 18.19
CA TYR A 57 0.44 5.49 17.79
C TYR A 57 1.15 5.42 16.42
N ARG A 58 1.93 4.37 16.18
CA ARG A 58 2.60 4.17 14.90
C ARG A 58 1.60 4.05 13.76
N GLN A 59 0.55 3.24 13.94
CA GLN A 59 -0.45 3.00 12.90
C GLN A 59 -1.31 4.24 12.63
N VAL A 60 -1.82 4.88 13.67
CA VAL A 60 -2.80 5.98 13.54
C VAL A 60 -2.11 7.33 13.31
N ILE A 61 -1.08 7.64 14.08
CA ILE A 61 -0.40 8.94 14.04
C ILE A 61 0.89 8.88 13.21
N GLY A 62 1.46 7.68 13.02
CA GLY A 62 2.65 7.43 12.23
C GLY A 62 3.97 7.66 12.94
N ASN A 63 3.96 7.87 14.24
CA ASN A 63 5.18 8.13 14.99
C ASN A 63 5.26 7.25 16.24
N ASP A 64 6.38 6.54 16.38
CA ASP A 64 6.69 5.76 17.58
C ASP A 64 7.16 6.66 18.74
N TYR A 65 7.75 7.80 18.39
CA TYR A 65 8.35 8.74 19.34
C TYR A 65 7.50 10.00 19.42
N ILE A 66 6.36 9.91 20.09
CA ILE A 66 5.48 11.04 20.32
C ILE A 66 6.00 11.83 21.52
N MET A 67 6.02 13.16 21.37
CA MET A 67 6.41 14.04 22.47
C MET A 67 5.47 13.86 23.67
N GLY A 68 5.98 13.98 24.88
CA GLY A 68 5.18 13.77 26.10
C GLY A 68 3.94 14.68 26.19
N ALA A 69 3.97 15.85 25.53
CA ALA A 69 2.84 16.78 25.43
C ALA A 69 1.77 16.32 24.40
N GLU A 70 2.13 15.50 23.43
CA GLU A 70 1.23 14.99 22.39
C GLU A 70 0.55 13.66 22.78
N ARG A 71 1.04 13.03 23.82
CA ARG A 71 0.49 11.74 24.29
C ARG A 71 -0.84 11.92 25.00
N LEU A 72 -1.79 11.04 24.68
CA LEU A 72 -3.08 10.96 25.36
C LEU A 72 -2.96 10.18 26.68
N LYS A 73 -2.26 10.77 27.65
CA LYS A 73 -1.94 10.13 28.96
C LYS A 73 -3.17 9.54 29.64
N PHE A 74 -4.30 10.23 29.55
CA PHE A 74 -5.55 9.76 30.15
C PHE A 74 -6.03 8.46 29.49
N ALA A 75 -6.11 8.41 28.15
CA ALA A 75 -6.54 7.22 27.42
C ALA A 75 -5.55 6.06 27.60
N GLU A 76 -4.25 6.35 27.65
CA GLU A 76 -3.22 5.34 27.96
C GLU A 76 -3.40 4.74 29.36
N SER A 77 -3.70 5.58 30.35
CA SER A 77 -3.98 5.11 31.70
C SER A 77 -5.25 4.27 31.77
N GLN A 78 -6.32 4.67 31.07
CA GLN A 78 -7.56 3.88 31.01
C GLN A 78 -7.33 2.50 30.36
N LEU A 79 -6.52 2.45 29.28
CA LEU A 79 -6.16 1.19 28.65
C LEU A 79 -5.35 0.28 29.61
N ARG A 80 -4.36 0.85 30.32
CA ARG A 80 -3.55 0.10 31.29
C ARG A 80 -4.34 -0.44 32.46
N ASN A 81 -5.39 0.29 32.86
CA ASN A 81 -6.29 -0.13 33.92
C ASN A 81 -7.36 -1.12 33.45
N GLY A 82 -7.39 -1.43 32.13
CA GLY A 82 -8.40 -2.33 31.55
C GLY A 82 -9.82 -1.73 31.45
N ASN A 83 -9.96 -0.41 31.61
CA ASN A 83 -11.24 0.29 31.54
C ASN A 83 -11.71 0.50 30.10
N ILE A 84 -10.81 0.50 29.14
CA ILE A 84 -11.11 0.63 27.71
C ILE A 84 -10.40 -0.46 26.92
N THR A 85 -10.97 -0.83 25.78
CA THR A 85 -10.39 -1.77 24.83
C THR A 85 -9.33 -1.10 23.95
N VAL A 86 -8.59 -1.88 23.17
CA VAL A 86 -7.67 -1.33 22.16
C VAL A 86 -8.45 -0.56 21.10
N ARG A 87 -9.65 -1.01 20.71
CA ARG A 87 -10.54 -0.30 19.78
C ARG A 87 -10.90 1.09 20.33
N GLU A 88 -11.29 1.17 21.60
CA GLU A 88 -11.64 2.46 22.23
C GLU A 88 -10.40 3.38 22.36
N PHE A 89 -9.23 2.80 22.60
CA PHE A 89 -8.00 3.59 22.60
C PHE A 89 -7.68 4.16 21.20
N VAL A 90 -7.86 3.36 20.14
CA VAL A 90 -7.74 3.83 18.75
C VAL A 90 -8.75 4.90 18.43
N ARG A 91 -10.01 4.77 18.93
CA ARG A 91 -11.06 5.79 18.82
C ARG A 91 -10.65 7.10 19.48
N ALA A 92 -10.10 7.02 20.68
CA ALA A 92 -9.61 8.20 21.37
C ALA A 92 -8.46 8.88 20.60
N LEU A 93 -7.55 8.11 20.00
CA LEU A 93 -6.50 8.64 19.13
C LEU A 93 -7.08 9.33 17.89
N ALA A 94 -8.02 8.68 17.21
CA ALA A 94 -8.67 9.20 16.01
C ALA A 94 -9.45 10.49 16.25
N LYS A 95 -10.12 10.61 17.41
CA LYS A 95 -10.88 11.82 17.80
C LYS A 95 -10.01 12.90 18.44
N SER A 96 -8.72 12.63 18.67
CA SER A 96 -7.82 13.59 19.31
C SER A 96 -7.54 14.80 18.42
N GLU A 97 -7.29 15.93 19.08
CA GLU A 97 -6.88 17.16 18.39
C GLU A 97 -5.56 16.96 17.61
N LEU A 98 -4.71 16.06 18.09
CA LEU A 98 -3.46 15.70 17.39
C LEU A 98 -3.75 15.09 16.02
N TYR A 99 -4.69 14.15 15.94
CA TYR A 99 -5.08 13.52 14.67
C TYR A 99 -5.74 14.54 13.73
N LYS A 100 -6.64 15.38 14.26
CA LYS A 100 -7.31 16.45 13.49
C LYS A 100 -6.29 17.44 12.90
N LYS A 101 -5.32 17.89 13.68
CA LYS A 101 -4.25 18.79 13.22
C LYS A 101 -3.36 18.16 12.15
N LYS A 102 -3.12 16.85 12.25
CA LYS A 102 -2.25 16.16 11.30
C LYS A 102 -2.94 15.83 9.98
N PHE A 103 -4.18 15.37 10.02
CA PHE A 103 -4.83 14.76 8.87
C PHE A 103 -6.16 15.39 8.45
N PHE A 104 -6.90 15.98 9.36
CA PHE A 104 -8.20 16.55 9.03
C PHE A 104 -8.10 17.99 8.51
N TYR A 105 -7.58 18.93 9.31
CA TYR A 105 -7.53 20.34 8.93
C TYR A 105 -6.69 20.65 7.67
N PRO A 106 -5.55 20.01 7.43
CA PRO A 106 -4.71 20.33 6.28
C PRO A 106 -5.10 19.63 4.98
N LEU A 107 -6.07 18.72 4.99
CA LEU A 107 -6.39 17.85 3.88
C LEU A 107 -7.83 18.05 3.38
N PRO A 108 -8.08 17.90 2.06
CA PRO A 108 -9.45 17.82 1.55
C PRO A 108 -10.12 16.53 2.03
N GLN A 109 -11.46 16.59 2.19
CA GLN A 109 -12.25 15.49 2.77
C GLN A 109 -12.02 14.13 2.10
N VAL A 110 -11.99 14.09 0.76
CA VAL A 110 -11.72 12.84 0.02
C VAL A 110 -10.36 12.23 0.41
N ARG A 111 -9.34 13.08 0.57
CA ARG A 111 -8.02 12.59 1.00
C ARG A 111 -8.03 12.09 2.43
N PHE A 112 -8.75 12.76 3.29
CA PHE A 112 -8.94 12.34 4.68
C PHE A 112 -9.61 10.96 4.75
N ILE A 113 -10.66 10.73 3.97
CA ILE A 113 -11.34 9.43 3.87
C ILE A 113 -10.36 8.34 3.39
N GLU A 114 -9.58 8.60 2.33
CA GLU A 114 -8.55 7.66 1.87
C GLU A 114 -7.58 7.26 2.99
N LEU A 115 -7.17 8.22 3.81
CA LEU A 115 -6.26 7.97 4.93
C LEU A 115 -6.93 7.23 6.08
N ASN A 116 -8.21 7.50 6.38
CA ASN A 116 -8.96 6.78 7.40
C ASN A 116 -9.06 5.28 7.05
N TYR A 117 -9.32 4.94 5.78
CA TYR A 117 -9.27 3.55 5.32
C TYR A 117 -7.91 2.90 5.55
N LYS A 118 -6.82 3.63 5.28
CA LYS A 118 -5.46 3.16 5.53
C LYS A 118 -5.16 3.00 7.03
N HIS A 119 -5.53 3.99 7.84
CA HIS A 119 -5.16 4.05 9.26
C HIS A 119 -5.99 3.09 10.11
N PHE A 120 -7.30 3.00 9.86
CA PHE A 120 -8.21 2.21 10.69
C PHE A 120 -8.51 0.82 10.11
N LEU A 121 -8.72 0.71 8.79
CA LEU A 121 -9.04 -0.56 8.15
C LEU A 121 -7.82 -1.23 7.49
N GLY A 122 -6.69 -0.53 7.40
CA GLY A 122 -5.43 -1.09 6.85
C GLY A 122 -5.47 -1.40 5.36
N ARG A 123 -6.43 -0.87 4.62
CA ARG A 123 -6.62 -1.07 3.18
C ARG A 123 -6.89 0.25 2.44
N ALA A 124 -6.95 0.17 1.13
CA ALA A 124 -7.47 1.26 0.30
C ALA A 124 -8.99 1.11 0.09
N PRO A 125 -9.73 2.20 -0.20
CA PRO A 125 -11.12 2.13 -0.61
C PRO A 125 -11.31 1.24 -1.84
N TYR A 126 -12.41 0.47 -1.86
CA TYR A 126 -12.73 -0.45 -2.96
C TYR A 126 -13.47 0.22 -4.11
N ASP A 127 -14.27 1.24 -3.84
CA ASP A 127 -15.07 1.92 -4.85
C ASP A 127 -15.40 3.35 -4.43
N GLU A 128 -16.04 4.09 -5.33
CA GLU A 128 -16.47 5.46 -5.10
C GLU A 128 -17.59 5.54 -4.06
N ILE A 129 -18.39 4.49 -3.93
CA ILE A 129 -19.51 4.44 -2.99
C ILE A 129 -19.00 4.58 -1.56
N GLU A 130 -17.86 3.96 -1.23
CA GLU A 130 -17.25 4.09 0.09
C GLU A 130 -16.85 5.54 0.39
N ILE A 131 -16.31 6.25 -0.60
CA ILE A 131 -15.95 7.68 -0.44
C ILE A 131 -17.21 8.54 -0.27
N SER A 132 -18.23 8.32 -1.10
CA SER A 132 -19.48 9.06 -1.05
C SER A 132 -20.18 8.88 0.29
N LEU A 133 -20.28 7.63 0.76
CA LEU A 133 -20.94 7.30 2.02
C LEU A 133 -20.31 8.04 3.21
N HIS A 134 -18.99 8.05 3.32
CA HIS A 134 -18.31 8.75 4.41
C HIS A 134 -18.36 10.27 4.27
N ASN A 135 -18.36 10.78 3.05
CA ASN A 135 -18.54 12.20 2.80
C ASN A 135 -19.95 12.67 3.20
N ASP A 136 -20.98 11.88 2.88
CA ASP A 136 -22.36 12.15 3.25
C ASP A 136 -22.56 12.04 4.77
N LEU A 137 -21.94 11.04 5.39
CA LEU A 137 -21.96 10.86 6.84
C LEU A 137 -21.31 12.05 7.56
N TYR A 138 -20.13 12.48 7.08
CA TYR A 138 -19.47 13.67 7.61
C TYR A 138 -20.34 14.92 7.47
N SER A 139 -20.96 15.11 6.31
CA SER A 139 -21.79 16.28 6.02
C SER A 139 -23.08 16.33 6.87
N SER A 140 -23.64 15.15 7.20
CA SER A 140 -24.90 15.05 7.96
C SER A 140 -24.71 14.96 9.46
N GLN A 141 -23.67 14.27 9.94
CA GLN A 141 -23.49 13.92 11.36
C GLN A 141 -22.14 14.39 11.93
N GLY A 142 -21.26 14.89 11.08
CA GLY A 142 -19.99 15.47 11.49
C GLY A 142 -18.85 14.46 11.66
N TYR A 143 -17.72 14.97 12.13
CA TYR A 143 -16.43 14.28 12.23
C TYR A 143 -16.50 13.01 13.09
N ASP A 144 -17.09 13.10 14.28
CA ASP A 144 -17.06 12.00 15.24
C ASP A 144 -17.84 10.78 14.75
N ALA A 145 -18.98 11.02 14.06
CA ALA A 145 -19.77 9.97 13.46
C ALA A 145 -19.05 9.29 12.27
N GLU A 146 -18.33 10.09 11.47
CA GLU A 146 -17.50 9.55 10.41
C GLU A 146 -16.42 8.62 10.97
N ILE A 147 -15.69 9.01 12.03
CA ILE A 147 -14.68 8.16 12.67
C ILE A 147 -15.30 6.89 13.26
N ASP A 148 -16.43 7.04 13.96
CA ASP A 148 -17.12 5.89 14.56
C ASP A 148 -17.54 4.88 13.51
N SER A 149 -17.97 5.33 12.34
CA SER A 149 -18.40 4.44 11.26
C SER A 149 -17.33 3.45 10.77
N TYR A 150 -16.05 3.85 10.81
CA TYR A 150 -14.94 2.92 10.52
C TYR A 150 -14.73 1.90 11.63
N LEU A 151 -14.71 2.37 12.87
CA LEU A 151 -14.36 1.55 14.04
C LEU A 151 -15.48 0.61 14.47
N ASP A 152 -16.74 1.00 14.22
CA ASP A 152 -17.92 0.18 14.52
C ASP A 152 -18.38 -0.66 13.32
N SER A 153 -17.64 -0.61 12.20
CA SER A 153 -17.94 -1.40 11.02
C SER A 153 -17.77 -2.89 11.28
N PRO A 154 -18.60 -3.75 10.66
CA PRO A 154 -18.40 -5.20 10.69
C PRO A 154 -17.00 -5.60 10.22
N GLU A 155 -16.46 -4.87 9.22
CA GLU A 155 -15.12 -5.13 8.69
C GLU A 155 -14.03 -4.91 9.76
N TYR A 156 -14.13 -3.86 10.57
CA TYR A 156 -13.21 -3.63 11.67
C TYR A 156 -13.30 -4.75 12.71
N GLN A 157 -14.53 -5.10 13.08
CA GLN A 157 -14.79 -6.14 14.08
C GLN A 157 -14.25 -7.51 13.65
N ASP A 158 -14.46 -7.88 12.38
CA ASP A 158 -13.99 -9.17 11.83
C ASP A 158 -12.46 -9.27 11.74
N ASN A 159 -11.78 -8.15 11.48
CA ASN A 159 -10.33 -8.15 11.27
C ASN A 159 -9.52 -7.82 12.54
N PHE A 160 -10.04 -6.98 13.41
CA PHE A 160 -9.30 -6.46 14.57
C PHE A 160 -10.03 -6.68 15.89
N GLY A 161 -11.36 -6.74 15.88
CA GLY A 161 -12.14 -6.91 17.12
C GLY A 161 -11.84 -5.82 18.15
N GLU A 162 -11.84 -6.21 19.43
CA GLU A 162 -11.64 -5.26 20.53
C GLU A 162 -10.16 -5.08 20.94
N ASN A 163 -9.31 -6.08 20.68
CA ASN A 163 -8.01 -6.19 21.31
C ASN A 163 -6.81 -6.13 20.36
N ILE A 164 -7.06 -6.07 19.05
CA ILE A 164 -6.01 -6.03 18.04
C ILE A 164 -5.81 -4.59 17.55
N VAL A 165 -4.56 -4.17 17.51
CA VAL A 165 -4.21 -2.89 16.89
C VAL A 165 -4.40 -2.97 15.38
N PRO A 166 -5.10 -2.00 14.77
CA PRO A 166 -5.19 -1.93 13.31
C PRO A 166 -3.80 -1.98 12.66
N HIS A 167 -3.69 -2.72 11.58
CA HIS A 167 -2.43 -2.84 10.83
C HIS A 167 -2.71 -2.90 9.33
N ILE A 168 -1.69 -2.64 8.53
CA ILE A 168 -1.83 -2.67 7.08
C ILE A 168 -2.04 -4.11 6.62
N ARG A 169 -3.19 -4.37 5.99
CA ARG A 169 -3.59 -5.67 5.46
C ARG A 169 -3.87 -5.67 3.95
N GLY A 170 -3.96 -4.50 3.34
CA GLY A 170 -4.29 -4.35 1.92
C GLY A 170 -3.26 -4.93 0.95
N PHE A 171 -2.07 -5.32 1.42
CA PHE A 171 -1.05 -6.02 0.63
C PHE A 171 -1.28 -7.53 0.52
N TRP A 172 -2.31 -8.05 1.15
CA TRP A 172 -2.70 -9.46 1.10
C TRP A 172 -3.96 -9.62 0.28
N SER A 173 -3.95 -10.58 -0.62
CA SER A 173 -5.14 -11.01 -1.33
C SER A 173 -5.77 -12.17 -0.57
N GLN A 174 -7.05 -12.05 -0.21
CA GLN A 174 -7.80 -13.08 0.48
C GLN A 174 -8.93 -13.59 -0.42
N PRO A 175 -9.25 -14.88 -0.38
CA PRO A 175 -10.42 -15.40 -1.07
C PRO A 175 -11.70 -14.64 -0.65
N GLY A 176 -12.54 -14.30 -1.61
CA GLY A 176 -13.78 -13.57 -1.37
C GLY A 176 -13.64 -12.04 -1.24
N GLN A 177 -12.43 -11.48 -1.27
CA GLN A 177 -12.22 -10.03 -1.27
C GLN A 177 -11.96 -9.48 -2.66
N LYS A 178 -12.34 -8.20 -2.87
CA LYS A 178 -12.08 -7.50 -4.14
C LYS A 178 -10.56 -7.31 -4.33
N THR A 179 -10.01 -7.85 -5.41
CA THR A 179 -8.57 -7.75 -5.73
C THR A 179 -8.12 -6.33 -6.06
N VAL A 180 -9.02 -5.46 -6.44
CA VAL A 180 -8.74 -4.06 -6.76
C VAL A 180 -8.14 -3.29 -5.56
N GLY A 181 -8.48 -3.67 -4.34
CA GLY A 181 -7.88 -3.11 -3.11
C GLY A 181 -6.38 -3.32 -3.03
N PHE A 182 -5.89 -4.48 -3.49
CA PHE A 182 -4.46 -4.80 -3.53
C PHE A 182 -3.68 -3.83 -4.43
N THR A 183 -4.15 -3.54 -5.64
CA THR A 183 -3.46 -2.60 -6.52
C THR A 183 -3.53 -1.17 -6.02
N ARG A 184 -4.66 -0.77 -5.43
CA ARG A 184 -4.88 0.58 -4.91
C ARG A 184 -4.06 0.89 -3.66
N ILE A 185 -3.82 -0.11 -2.80
CA ILE A 185 -2.98 0.12 -1.60
C ILE A 185 -1.55 0.50 -1.96
N PHE A 186 -0.97 -0.03 -3.04
CA PHE A 186 0.36 0.37 -3.51
C PHE A 186 0.41 1.84 -3.91
N ARG A 187 -0.68 2.39 -4.42
CA ARG A 187 -0.76 3.82 -4.75
C ARG A 187 -0.99 4.68 -3.51
N LEU A 188 -1.78 4.19 -2.58
CA LEU A 188 -2.12 4.91 -1.34
C LEU A 188 -0.98 4.90 -0.33
N TYR A 189 -0.31 3.76 -0.16
CA TYR A 189 0.71 3.56 0.86
C TYR A 189 2.05 4.21 0.46
N ARG A 190 2.58 5.05 1.35
CA ARG A 190 3.88 5.72 1.21
C ARG A 190 4.75 5.59 2.45
N GLY A 191 4.37 4.70 3.33
CA GLY A 191 4.94 4.53 4.63
C GLY A 191 3.90 4.68 5.73
N TYR A 192 4.33 4.84 6.97
CA TYR A 192 3.43 5.09 8.09
C TYR A 192 2.69 6.42 7.95
N ALA A 193 1.70 6.65 8.80
CA ALA A 193 0.83 7.82 8.73
C ALA A 193 1.58 9.17 8.73
N ASN A 194 2.77 9.26 9.35
CA ASN A 194 3.58 10.49 9.30
C ASN A 194 4.06 10.86 7.89
N SER A 195 4.31 9.87 7.02
CA SER A 195 4.72 10.11 5.64
C SER A 195 3.60 10.74 4.80
N ASP A 196 2.35 10.56 5.19
CA ASP A 196 1.18 11.10 4.48
C ASP A 196 1.09 12.62 4.60
N ARG A 197 1.78 13.20 5.57
CA ARG A 197 1.84 14.64 5.83
C ARG A 197 3.07 15.33 5.23
N ALA A 198 4.17 14.60 5.06
CA ALA A 198 5.51 15.16 4.88
C ALA A 198 5.71 16.00 3.60
N GLN A 199 4.87 15.85 2.58
CA GLN A 199 5.03 16.51 1.28
C GLN A 199 3.73 17.18 0.83
N VAL A 200 3.85 18.30 0.12
CA VAL A 200 2.70 19.06 -0.40
C VAL A 200 1.83 18.20 -1.32
N GLU A 201 2.44 17.35 -2.14
CA GLU A 201 1.73 16.40 -3.01
C GLU A 201 0.96 15.32 -2.25
N GLN A 202 1.32 15.04 -1.00
CA GLN A 202 0.62 14.08 -0.15
C GLN A 202 -0.77 14.57 0.28
N ARG A 203 -1.03 15.86 0.15
CA ARG A 203 -2.33 16.48 0.48
C ARG A 203 -3.40 16.25 -0.57
N LYS A 204 -3.03 15.85 -1.77
CA LYS A 204 -3.99 15.58 -2.86
C LYS A 204 -4.56 14.17 -2.76
N PRO A 205 -5.87 13.98 -3.06
CA PRO A 205 -6.45 12.65 -3.21
C PRO A 205 -5.69 11.85 -4.28
N ARG A 206 -5.47 10.57 -4.01
CA ARG A 206 -4.64 9.73 -4.88
C ARG A 206 -5.42 8.75 -5.72
N LEU A 207 -6.56 8.33 -5.22
CA LEU A 207 -7.36 7.27 -5.81
C LEU A 207 -8.60 7.78 -6.55
N THR A 208 -8.86 9.08 -6.55
CA THR A 208 -10.09 9.68 -7.10
C THR A 208 -10.38 9.20 -8.53
N TRP A 209 -9.39 9.23 -9.42
CA TRP A 209 -9.55 8.80 -10.81
C TRP A 209 -9.80 7.29 -10.94
N ASP A 210 -9.12 6.50 -10.14
CA ASP A 210 -9.23 5.05 -10.18
C ASP A 210 -10.55 4.58 -9.57
N LEU A 211 -11.03 5.28 -8.55
CA LEU A 211 -12.32 5.04 -7.92
C LEU A 211 -13.46 5.43 -8.86
N ALA A 212 -13.44 6.65 -9.42
CA ALA A 212 -14.46 7.14 -10.30
C ALA A 212 -14.63 6.30 -11.59
N ARG A 213 -13.55 5.73 -12.10
CA ARG A 213 -13.56 4.87 -13.29
C ARG A 213 -13.65 3.39 -12.98
N ASN A 214 -13.61 3.03 -11.72
CA ASN A 214 -13.52 1.66 -11.24
C ASN A 214 -12.39 0.85 -11.92
N THR A 215 -11.23 1.48 -12.08
CA THR A 215 -10.05 0.87 -12.70
C THR A 215 -9.06 0.38 -11.67
N ALA A 216 -8.32 -0.67 -12.04
CA ALA A 216 -7.19 -1.14 -11.25
C ALA A 216 -5.95 -0.27 -11.53
N ASN A 217 -5.14 -0.02 -10.51
CA ASN A 217 -3.87 0.66 -10.66
C ASN A 217 -2.80 -0.28 -11.17
N THR A 218 -1.95 0.20 -12.04
CA THR A 218 -0.75 -0.53 -12.43
C THR A 218 0.25 -0.49 -11.27
N VAL A 219 0.68 -1.65 -10.82
CA VAL A 219 1.78 -1.80 -9.86
C VAL A 219 3.07 -1.82 -10.64
N ILE A 220 3.84 -0.73 -10.54
CA ILE A 220 5.14 -0.61 -11.21
C ILE A 220 6.22 -0.98 -10.21
N ALA A 221 7.02 -1.99 -10.54
CA ALA A 221 8.20 -2.33 -9.75
C ALA A 221 9.17 -1.14 -9.74
N PRO A 222 9.86 -0.87 -8.62
CA PRO A 222 10.90 0.15 -8.61
C PRO A 222 11.94 -0.23 -9.66
N SER A 223 12.26 0.71 -10.55
CA SER A 223 13.39 0.54 -11.48
C SER A 223 14.64 0.32 -10.62
N GLY A 224 15.41 -0.71 -10.91
CA GLY A 224 16.55 -1.17 -10.11
C GLY A 224 17.72 -0.20 -9.96
N VAL A 225 17.46 1.08 -9.91
CA VAL A 225 18.35 2.13 -9.47
C VAL A 225 18.13 2.30 -7.97
N ASN A 226 19.19 2.41 -7.22
CA ASN A 226 19.34 2.49 -5.78
C ASN A 226 18.54 3.61 -5.05
N ASP A 227 17.57 4.21 -5.69
CA ASP A 227 16.59 5.12 -5.12
C ASP A 227 15.55 4.32 -4.34
N GLY A 228 15.98 3.74 -3.24
CA GLY A 228 15.16 2.91 -2.37
C GLY A 228 13.91 3.60 -1.88
N TRP A 229 12.87 3.65 -2.64
CA TRP A 229 11.54 4.22 -2.44
C TRP A 229 11.01 4.99 -3.65
N ALA A 230 11.54 4.74 -4.83
CA ALA A 230 10.94 5.28 -6.03
C ALA A 230 9.60 4.60 -6.36
N PHE A 231 8.62 4.75 -5.47
CA PHE A 231 7.24 4.70 -5.91
C PHE A 231 7.01 5.95 -6.76
N ARG A 232 7.31 5.84 -8.02
CA ARG A 232 6.91 6.87 -8.97
C ARG A 232 5.39 6.79 -9.07
N SER A 233 4.71 7.87 -8.66
CA SER A 233 3.32 8.05 -9.04
C SER A 233 3.26 7.84 -10.54
N THR A 234 2.35 6.98 -11.00
CA THR A 234 2.03 6.90 -12.43
C THR A 234 1.83 8.34 -12.89
N PRO A 235 2.59 8.86 -13.85
CA PRO A 235 2.35 10.21 -14.32
C PRO A 235 0.88 10.28 -14.70
N ASN A 236 0.17 11.28 -14.20
CA ASN A 236 -1.16 11.59 -14.66
C ASN A 236 -1.00 11.89 -16.14
N GLN A 237 -1.25 10.89 -16.98
CA GLN A 237 -1.24 11.06 -18.41
C GLN A 237 -2.49 11.86 -18.78
N THR A 238 -2.38 13.16 -18.71
CA THR A 238 -3.32 14.10 -19.35
C THR A 238 -2.99 14.31 -20.83
N GLY A 239 -2.05 13.54 -21.37
CA GLY A 239 -1.78 13.50 -22.81
C GLY A 239 -2.54 12.36 -23.48
N PRO A 240 -2.75 12.42 -24.81
CA PRO A 240 -3.25 11.27 -25.55
C PRO A 240 -2.35 10.10 -25.13
N ALA A 241 -2.99 9.03 -24.65
CA ALA A 241 -2.26 7.82 -24.36
C ALA A 241 -1.35 7.57 -25.55
N ARG A 242 -0.02 7.75 -25.39
CA ARG A 242 0.84 7.04 -26.30
C ARG A 242 0.31 5.63 -26.20
N GLN A 243 -0.26 5.15 -27.27
CA GLN A 243 -0.46 3.74 -27.45
C GLN A 243 0.94 3.12 -27.35
N GLY A 244 1.45 3.04 -26.14
CA GLY A 244 2.35 1.98 -25.80
C GLY A 244 1.52 0.78 -26.13
N ALA A 245 1.89 0.11 -27.22
CA ALA A 245 1.21 -1.05 -27.71
C ALA A 245 0.67 -1.77 -26.48
N LEU A 246 -0.65 -2.00 -26.47
CA LEU A 246 -1.24 -2.96 -25.55
C LEU A 246 -0.35 -4.18 -25.69
N VAL A 247 0.59 -4.35 -24.77
CA VAL A 247 1.44 -5.52 -24.70
C VAL A 247 0.46 -6.60 -24.26
N GLY A 248 -0.22 -7.19 -25.24
CA GLY A 248 -0.94 -8.43 -25.02
C GLY A 248 0.09 -9.41 -24.46
N GLU A 249 -0.35 -10.36 -23.67
CA GLU A 249 0.50 -11.39 -23.07
C GLU A 249 1.46 -12.09 -24.07
N GLY A 250 1.32 -11.86 -25.38
CA GLY A 250 2.17 -12.36 -26.44
C GLY A 250 3.27 -11.43 -26.96
N SER A 251 3.30 -10.15 -26.63
CA SER A 251 4.30 -9.24 -27.20
C SER A 251 5.53 -9.14 -26.26
N ARG A 252 6.43 -10.09 -26.41
CA ARG A 252 7.75 -10.01 -25.79
C ARG A 252 8.55 -8.90 -26.48
N VAL A 253 9.14 -7.99 -25.69
CA VAL A 253 10.03 -6.95 -26.17
C VAL A 253 11.47 -7.40 -25.93
N TYR A 254 12.29 -7.39 -26.96
CA TYR A 254 13.68 -7.75 -26.91
C TYR A 254 14.55 -6.50 -26.90
N ARG A 255 15.56 -6.50 -26.05
CA ARG A 255 16.62 -5.51 -26.07
C ARG A 255 17.70 -6.00 -27.04
N VAL A 256 17.86 -5.29 -28.15
CA VAL A 256 18.86 -5.62 -29.17
C VAL A 256 20.00 -4.61 -29.05
N GLU A 257 21.21 -5.11 -28.83
CA GLU A 257 22.42 -4.28 -28.80
C GLU A 257 23.10 -4.40 -30.17
N ILE A 258 23.26 -3.26 -30.81
CA ILE A 258 23.82 -3.15 -32.16
C ILE A 258 25.21 -2.54 -32.05
N THR A 259 26.18 -3.22 -32.63
CA THR A 259 27.55 -2.71 -32.74
C THR A 259 27.93 -2.52 -34.21
N GLY A 260 28.63 -1.45 -34.53
CA GLY A 260 29.22 -1.29 -35.83
C GLY A 260 28.35 -0.68 -36.92
N VAL A 261 27.27 0.03 -36.60
CA VAL A 261 26.53 0.80 -37.61
C VAL A 261 27.40 1.98 -38.04
N THR A 262 27.92 1.93 -39.24
CA THR A 262 28.74 2.97 -39.85
C THR A 262 27.86 4.07 -40.43
N GLY A 263 27.69 5.13 -39.66
CA GLY A 263 27.20 6.43 -40.14
C GLY A 263 28.24 7.49 -39.84
N GLY A 264 29.20 7.69 -40.72
CA GLY A 264 30.21 8.76 -40.56
C GLY A 264 31.47 8.37 -39.81
N ARG A 265 32.31 9.36 -39.45
CA ARG A 265 33.68 9.22 -38.91
C ARG A 265 33.84 8.53 -37.55
N VAL A 266 32.78 7.92 -36.96
CA VAL A 266 32.85 7.24 -35.65
C VAL A 266 33.10 5.76 -35.84
N ARG A 267 34.23 5.29 -35.34
CA ARG A 267 34.73 3.93 -35.60
C ARG A 267 33.99 2.82 -34.80
N ARG A 268 33.26 3.11 -33.76
CA ARG A 268 32.44 2.14 -33.00
C ARG A 268 31.31 2.88 -32.31
N SER A 269 30.09 2.57 -32.63
CA SER A 269 28.92 2.97 -31.86
C SER A 269 28.20 1.72 -31.37
N THR A 270 27.83 1.72 -30.12
CA THR A 270 26.90 0.72 -29.56
C THR A 270 25.56 1.41 -29.36
N GLN A 271 24.53 0.89 -30.01
CA GLN A 271 23.18 1.40 -29.89
C GLN A 271 22.27 0.31 -29.33
N THR A 272 21.41 0.65 -28.40
CA THR A 272 20.43 -0.27 -27.82
C THR A 272 19.05 0.07 -28.35
N LEU A 273 18.37 -0.91 -28.94
CA LEU A 273 16.99 -0.78 -29.41
C LEU A 273 16.10 -1.77 -28.67
N LEU A 274 14.89 -1.32 -28.30
CA LEU A 274 13.83 -2.17 -27.79
C LEU A 274 12.89 -2.52 -28.96
N VAL A 275 12.82 -3.81 -29.31
CA VAL A 275 12.10 -4.28 -30.48
C VAL A 275 11.03 -5.30 -30.04
N PRO A 276 9.75 -5.10 -30.39
CA PRO A 276 8.71 -6.11 -30.20
C PRO A 276 9.03 -7.40 -30.97
N TYR A 277 8.63 -8.54 -30.42
CA TYR A 277 8.89 -9.85 -31.04
C TYR A 277 8.42 -9.91 -32.51
N GLU A 278 7.25 -9.36 -32.79
CA GLU A 278 6.67 -9.35 -34.14
C GLU A 278 7.55 -8.62 -35.18
N GLN A 279 8.31 -7.63 -34.74
CA GLN A 279 9.19 -6.83 -35.61
C GLN A 279 10.67 -7.26 -35.52
N LEU A 280 10.98 -8.25 -34.68
CA LEU A 280 12.36 -8.63 -34.38
C LEU A 280 13.11 -9.06 -35.65
N SER A 281 12.57 -9.99 -36.44
CA SER A 281 13.23 -10.51 -37.63
C SER A 281 13.41 -9.44 -38.72
N THR A 282 12.42 -8.57 -38.91
CA THR A 282 12.49 -7.46 -39.86
C THR A 282 13.58 -6.46 -39.45
N ARG A 283 13.63 -6.13 -38.19
CA ARG A 283 14.64 -5.20 -37.65
C ARG A 283 16.05 -5.80 -37.69
N MET A 284 16.19 -7.09 -37.36
CA MET A 284 17.48 -7.78 -37.47
C MET A 284 18.02 -7.77 -38.91
N GLN A 285 17.18 -8.06 -39.90
CA GLN A 285 17.56 -8.00 -41.31
C GLN A 285 17.93 -6.56 -41.73
N GLN A 286 17.21 -5.55 -41.26
CA GLN A 286 17.51 -4.15 -41.54
C GLN A 286 18.88 -3.76 -40.99
N ILE A 287 19.17 -4.15 -39.74
CA ILE A 287 20.46 -3.89 -39.06
C ILE A 287 21.60 -4.57 -39.81
N GLN A 288 21.44 -5.83 -40.22
CA GLN A 288 22.43 -6.54 -40.99
C GLN A 288 22.71 -5.90 -42.38
N ARG A 289 21.67 -5.44 -43.07
CA ARG A 289 21.82 -4.68 -44.36
C ARG A 289 22.56 -3.36 -44.18
N GLN A 290 22.49 -2.77 -42.98
CA GLN A 290 23.22 -1.54 -42.64
C GLN A 290 24.64 -1.82 -42.12
N GLY A 291 25.09 -3.08 -42.12
CA GLY A 291 26.41 -3.47 -41.67
C GLY A 291 26.57 -3.54 -40.15
N GLY A 292 25.47 -3.45 -39.41
CA GLY A 292 25.49 -3.61 -37.95
C GLY A 292 25.61 -5.09 -37.55
N ARG A 293 26.27 -5.33 -36.43
CA ARG A 293 26.33 -6.65 -35.77
C ARG A 293 25.45 -6.59 -34.51
N ILE A 294 24.69 -7.66 -34.32
CA ILE A 294 23.79 -7.84 -33.18
C ILE A 294 24.47 -8.74 -32.16
#